data_2882cad3f07fe13a3b2599c692475b88
#
_entry.id   2882cad3f07fe13a3b2599c692475b88
#
_cell.length_a   1.000
_cell.length_b   1.000
_cell.length_c   1.000
_cell.angle_alpha   90.00
_cell.angle_beta   90.00
_cell.angle_gamma   90.00
#
_symmetry.space_group_name_H-M   'P 1'
#
loop_
_entity.id
_entity.type
_entity.pdbx_description
1 polymer ?
#
loop_
_entity_poly.entity_id
_entity_poly.type
_entity_poly.pdbx_seq_one_letter_code
_entity_poly.pdbx_strand_id
1 'polypeptide(L)'
;MSVLTRDGFRVMRETAEEALRRSGNAVNVLVCAGTGCIAGGSLKVCETLKDECARRGLQVYVGLTEHSGEEKSLHIKMSGCHGFCEMGPLVHIEPLGVMYIHVKPEDCCEIVEKTVLRGEIIDRLTYQRDGVSYPRQEDIPFYKKQHRVVLAGCGTSDAEDLDEYIAKGGYTAFEKALFTMTPEAICKEISDSGLRGRGGGGFPAGRKWESVRRNVSDVKYVVCNGDEGDPGAFMDRSIMEGNPHSILEGMMIAGVATGAAEGYIYVRAEYPLAVKRLQTAIEKATEVGLLGDDIMGSGFCFHMHINRGAGAFVCGEGSALTASIEGKRGMPRVKPPRTVDQGLWGKPTVLNNVETFANVPGIIRQGAGWYRGIGTDASSGTKTFALTGNVVNTGLVEVPMGTTLREVIFDIGGGIPDGKKFKAVQIGGPSGGCLTEAHLDVPMDFDSLKKLGAIIGSGGLVVMDEDTCMVEVARFFMNFTRNESCGKCTPCREGTKRMLETLERIIANEGSMEDLELLEALSDTITDTALCGLGQTACKPVMSTLKNFRQDYLRHVVDKHCPICNGRKRRLEIKADLCKGCGKCARNCPMEAISGQPRMPYTIDNEKCIHCGACWGACPFGAIDAIEED
;
A
#
# COMPACT_ATOMS: atom_id res chain seq x y z
N MET A 1 -14.84 -21.52 27.00
CA MET A 1 -13.73 -22.09 26.21
C MET A 1 -12.58 -22.37 27.15
N SER A 2 -11.86 -23.50 26.99
CA SER A 2 -10.62 -23.74 27.76
C SER A 2 -9.58 -22.70 27.34
N VAL A 3 -8.90 -22.09 28.29
CA VAL A 3 -7.81 -21.14 28.03
C VAL A 3 -6.72 -21.84 27.21
N LEU A 4 -6.28 -21.26 26.10
CA LEU A 4 -5.14 -21.78 25.36
C LEU A 4 -3.91 -21.74 26.27
N THR A 5 -3.25 -22.87 26.47
CA THR A 5 -1.97 -22.92 27.19
C THR A 5 -0.80 -22.85 26.21
N ARG A 6 0.40 -22.55 26.71
CA ARG A 6 1.62 -22.59 25.90
C ARG A 6 1.82 -23.96 25.22
N ASP A 7 1.58 -25.05 25.95
CA ASP A 7 1.67 -26.41 25.37
C ASP A 7 0.55 -26.65 24.35
N GLY A 8 -0.66 -26.12 24.59
CA GLY A 8 -1.75 -26.16 23.63
C GLY A 8 -1.39 -25.46 22.32
N PHE A 9 -0.75 -24.31 22.37
CA PHE A 9 -0.25 -23.60 21.17
C PHE A 9 0.82 -24.42 20.44
N ARG A 10 1.72 -25.10 21.17
CA ARG A 10 2.72 -25.99 20.55
C ARG A 10 2.06 -27.15 19.79
N VAL A 11 1.08 -27.79 20.39
CA VAL A 11 0.31 -28.87 19.72
C VAL A 11 -0.43 -28.34 18.48
N MET A 12 -1.06 -27.18 18.57
CA MET A 12 -1.72 -26.52 17.43
C MET A 12 -0.72 -26.28 16.28
N ARG A 13 0.45 -25.76 16.58
CA ARG A 13 1.50 -25.52 15.61
C ARG A 13 2.00 -26.82 14.96
N GLU A 14 2.31 -27.83 15.75
CA GLU A 14 2.77 -29.14 15.25
C GLU A 14 1.73 -29.78 14.33
N THR A 15 0.44 -29.65 14.67
CA THR A 15 -0.68 -30.14 13.85
C THR A 15 -0.74 -29.37 12.52
N ALA A 16 -0.62 -28.06 12.56
CA ALA A 16 -0.65 -27.20 11.36
C ALA A 16 0.59 -27.43 10.47
N GLU A 17 1.79 -27.58 11.05
CA GLU A 17 3.02 -27.90 10.33
C GLU A 17 2.93 -29.28 9.66
N GLU A 18 2.34 -30.27 10.31
CA GLU A 18 2.11 -31.59 9.73
C GLU A 18 1.11 -31.52 8.58
N ALA A 19 0.01 -30.77 8.72
CA ALA A 19 -0.94 -30.54 7.64
C ALA A 19 -0.25 -29.86 6.44
N LEU A 20 0.60 -28.85 6.68
CA LEU A 20 1.35 -28.17 5.62
C LEU A 20 2.33 -29.12 4.90
N ARG A 21 3.02 -30.01 5.64
CA ARG A 21 3.90 -31.02 5.03
C ARG A 21 3.14 -32.00 4.15
N ARG A 22 1.98 -32.45 4.60
CA ARG A 22 1.10 -33.34 3.82
C ARG A 22 0.58 -32.65 2.55
N SER A 23 0.22 -31.38 2.65
CA SER A 23 -0.23 -30.57 1.50
C SER A 23 0.90 -30.24 0.51
N GLY A 24 2.17 -30.45 0.86
CA GLY A 24 3.31 -30.19 -0.02
C GLY A 24 3.34 -31.00 -1.32
N ASN A 25 2.63 -32.15 -1.35
CA ASN A 25 2.42 -32.95 -2.56
C ASN A 25 1.06 -32.67 -3.24
N ALA A 26 0.25 -31.80 -2.67
CA ALA A 26 -1.06 -31.40 -3.20
C ALA A 26 -0.91 -30.38 -4.32
N VAL A 27 -1.89 -30.32 -5.22
CA VAL A 27 -2.01 -29.21 -6.16
C VAL A 27 -2.71 -28.06 -5.44
N ASN A 28 -2.01 -26.94 -5.29
CA ASN A 28 -2.56 -25.73 -4.70
C ASN A 28 -2.77 -24.69 -5.80
N VAL A 29 -4.01 -24.29 -6.04
CA VAL A 29 -4.39 -23.23 -6.96
C VAL A 29 -4.68 -21.97 -6.13
N LEU A 30 -3.82 -20.99 -6.20
CA LEU A 30 -3.91 -19.73 -5.47
C LEU A 30 -4.42 -18.64 -6.40
N VAL A 31 -5.65 -18.20 -6.19
CA VAL A 31 -6.26 -17.10 -6.95
C VAL A 31 -6.05 -15.79 -6.20
N CYS A 32 -5.43 -14.82 -6.83
CA CYS A 32 -5.20 -13.51 -6.20
C CYS A 32 -6.53 -12.84 -5.84
N ALA A 33 -6.72 -12.57 -4.56
CA ALA A 33 -7.90 -11.90 -4.00
C ALA A 33 -7.53 -10.55 -3.34
N GLY A 34 -6.51 -9.85 -3.84
CA GLY A 34 -6.29 -8.43 -3.54
C GLY A 34 -7.28 -7.55 -4.28
N THR A 35 -7.53 -6.35 -3.76
CA THR A 35 -8.57 -5.42 -4.27
C THR A 35 -8.54 -5.24 -5.79
N GLY A 36 -7.36 -5.10 -6.42
CA GLY A 36 -7.23 -4.93 -7.89
C GLY A 36 -7.71 -6.15 -8.67
N CYS A 37 -7.29 -7.35 -8.28
CA CYS A 37 -7.71 -8.60 -8.92
C CYS A 37 -9.20 -8.89 -8.72
N ILE A 38 -9.74 -8.57 -7.52
CA ILE A 38 -11.20 -8.68 -7.26
C ILE A 38 -11.97 -7.77 -8.22
N ALA A 39 -11.54 -6.52 -8.39
CA ALA A 39 -12.14 -5.59 -9.36
C ALA A 39 -12.05 -6.10 -10.81
N GLY A 40 -10.98 -6.84 -11.14
CA GLY A 40 -10.77 -7.52 -12.42
C GLY A 40 -11.54 -8.85 -12.58
N GLY A 41 -12.31 -9.28 -11.57
CA GLY A 41 -13.18 -10.48 -11.65
C GLY A 41 -12.57 -11.76 -11.09
N SER A 42 -11.50 -11.72 -10.28
CA SER A 42 -10.83 -12.91 -9.74
C SER A 42 -11.73 -13.80 -8.87
N LEU A 43 -12.74 -13.23 -8.21
CA LEU A 43 -13.72 -14.04 -7.46
C LEU A 43 -14.49 -14.97 -8.38
N LYS A 44 -14.90 -14.47 -9.55
CA LYS A 44 -15.59 -15.29 -10.55
C LYS A 44 -14.68 -16.37 -11.13
N VAL A 45 -13.39 -16.07 -11.33
CA VAL A 45 -12.37 -17.05 -11.73
C VAL A 45 -12.28 -18.18 -10.67
N CYS A 46 -12.21 -17.82 -9.38
CA CYS A 46 -12.13 -18.79 -8.29
C CYS A 46 -13.37 -19.70 -8.23
N GLU A 47 -14.57 -19.13 -8.32
CA GLU A 47 -15.83 -19.89 -8.38
C GLU A 47 -15.84 -20.84 -9.58
N THR A 48 -15.50 -20.33 -10.78
CA THR A 48 -15.50 -21.14 -12.00
C THR A 48 -14.49 -22.27 -11.94
N LEU A 49 -13.29 -22.07 -11.37
CA LEU A 49 -12.31 -23.15 -11.14
C LEU A 49 -12.89 -24.25 -10.23
N LYS A 50 -13.57 -23.88 -9.14
CA LYS A 50 -14.23 -24.85 -8.24
C LYS A 50 -15.34 -25.60 -8.96
N ASP A 51 -16.18 -24.93 -9.73
CA ASP A 51 -17.25 -25.53 -10.53
C ASP A 51 -16.70 -26.52 -11.58
N GLU A 52 -15.61 -26.15 -12.27
CA GLU A 52 -14.97 -27.03 -13.25
C GLU A 52 -14.36 -28.28 -12.62
N CYS A 53 -13.79 -28.16 -11.43
CA CYS A 53 -13.33 -29.31 -10.65
C CYS A 53 -14.50 -30.23 -10.23
N ALA A 54 -15.57 -29.62 -9.72
CA ALA A 54 -16.77 -30.39 -9.29
C ALA A 54 -17.42 -31.14 -10.46
N ARG A 55 -17.51 -30.53 -11.67
CA ARG A 55 -18.02 -31.21 -12.88
C ARG A 55 -17.22 -32.44 -13.27
N ARG A 56 -15.92 -32.48 -12.90
CA ARG A 56 -15.03 -33.62 -13.15
C ARG A 56 -14.94 -34.61 -11.98
N GLY A 57 -15.76 -34.41 -10.93
CA GLY A 57 -15.75 -35.25 -9.74
C GLY A 57 -14.52 -35.07 -8.85
N LEU A 58 -13.77 -33.94 -9.00
CA LEU A 58 -12.62 -33.64 -8.16
C LEU A 58 -13.08 -32.98 -6.86
N GLN A 59 -12.62 -33.50 -5.74
CA GLN A 59 -12.88 -32.91 -4.44
C GLN A 59 -11.87 -31.74 -4.22
N VAL A 60 -12.40 -30.57 -3.85
CA VAL A 60 -11.62 -29.36 -3.61
C VAL A 60 -11.70 -28.99 -2.14
N TYR A 61 -10.54 -28.69 -1.55
CA TYR A 61 -10.40 -28.21 -0.18
C TYR A 61 -10.01 -26.73 -0.17
N VAL A 62 -10.35 -26.00 0.90
CA VAL A 62 -10.00 -24.59 1.09
C VAL A 62 -9.03 -24.43 2.26
N GLY A 63 -9.39 -24.91 3.45
CA GLY A 63 -8.54 -24.82 4.65
C GLY A 63 -7.36 -25.78 4.64
N LEU A 64 -6.29 -25.41 5.32
CA LEU A 64 -5.10 -26.25 5.42
C LEU A 64 -5.37 -27.58 6.13
N THR A 65 -6.20 -27.56 7.18
CA THR A 65 -6.48 -28.72 8.06
C THR A 65 -7.72 -29.53 7.63
N GLU A 66 -8.39 -29.15 6.56
CA GLU A 66 -9.62 -29.81 6.09
C GLU A 66 -9.41 -31.17 5.39
N HIS A 67 -8.20 -31.72 5.39
CA HIS A 67 -7.88 -32.95 4.68
C HIS A 67 -8.44 -34.24 5.27
N SER A 68 -8.88 -35.14 4.38
CA SER A 68 -9.21 -36.53 4.69
C SER A 68 -8.00 -37.49 4.69
N GLY A 69 -6.76 -36.99 4.56
CA GLY A 69 -5.56 -37.85 4.59
C GLY A 69 -5.16 -38.50 3.25
N GLU A 70 -5.77 -38.09 2.13
CA GLU A 70 -5.42 -38.60 0.79
C GLU A 70 -4.11 -37.97 0.27
N GLU A 71 -3.23 -38.80 -0.32
CA GLU A 71 -1.90 -38.41 -0.84
C GLU A 71 -1.95 -37.38 -1.97
N LYS A 72 -3.10 -37.13 -2.61
CA LYS A 72 -3.28 -36.15 -3.69
C LYS A 72 -4.53 -35.32 -3.44
N SER A 73 -4.43 -34.31 -2.61
CA SER A 73 -5.49 -33.34 -2.43
C SER A 73 -5.34 -32.16 -3.40
N LEU A 74 -6.47 -31.57 -3.78
CA LEU A 74 -6.55 -30.35 -4.60
C LEU A 74 -7.09 -29.22 -3.73
N HIS A 75 -6.34 -28.14 -3.62
CA HIS A 75 -6.78 -26.94 -2.93
C HIS A 75 -7.00 -25.80 -3.90
N ILE A 76 -8.12 -25.08 -3.77
CA ILE A 76 -8.37 -23.82 -4.48
C ILE A 76 -8.65 -22.75 -3.45
N LYS A 77 -7.70 -21.83 -3.28
CA LYS A 77 -7.68 -20.83 -2.22
C LYS A 77 -7.65 -19.41 -2.78
N MET A 78 -8.17 -18.48 -2.01
CA MET A 78 -8.02 -17.05 -2.28
C MET A 78 -6.79 -16.51 -1.54
N SER A 79 -5.73 -16.21 -2.28
CA SER A 79 -4.52 -15.65 -1.67
C SER A 79 -4.62 -14.14 -1.46
N GLY A 80 -3.69 -13.59 -0.66
CA GLY A 80 -3.44 -12.15 -0.63
C GLY A 80 -2.91 -11.60 -1.96
N CYS A 81 -2.67 -10.29 -2.03
CA CYS A 81 -2.18 -9.64 -3.24
C CYS A 81 -0.79 -10.15 -3.63
N HIS A 82 -0.64 -10.68 -4.85
CA HIS A 82 0.68 -11.09 -5.39
C HIS A 82 1.59 -9.91 -5.71
N GLY A 83 1.05 -8.69 -5.80
CA GLY A 83 1.80 -7.48 -6.08
C GLY A 83 1.93 -7.12 -7.56
N PHE A 84 1.56 -7.98 -8.48
CA PHE A 84 1.66 -7.75 -9.94
C PHE A 84 0.32 -7.26 -10.49
N CYS A 85 -0.07 -6.06 -10.09
CA CYS A 85 -1.47 -5.60 -10.11
C CYS A 85 -2.06 -5.45 -11.52
N GLU A 86 -1.30 -4.96 -12.50
CA GLU A 86 -1.79 -4.80 -13.88
C GLU A 86 -2.01 -6.12 -14.61
N MET A 87 -1.32 -7.18 -14.19
CA MET A 87 -1.41 -8.50 -14.79
C MET A 87 -2.57 -9.36 -14.25
N GLY A 88 -3.38 -8.77 -13.35
CA GLY A 88 -4.54 -9.47 -12.76
C GLY A 88 -5.71 -9.69 -13.74
N PRO A 89 -6.58 -10.67 -13.46
CA PRO A 89 -6.54 -11.68 -12.38
C PRO A 89 -5.36 -12.66 -12.51
N LEU A 90 -4.71 -12.94 -11.36
CA LEU A 90 -3.57 -13.87 -11.29
C LEU A 90 -3.99 -15.21 -10.70
N VAL A 91 -3.48 -16.29 -11.27
CA VAL A 91 -3.63 -17.65 -10.75
C VAL A 91 -2.26 -18.30 -10.64
N HIS A 92 -1.87 -18.67 -9.42
CA HIS A 92 -0.61 -19.34 -9.15
C HIS A 92 -0.85 -20.81 -8.78
N ILE A 93 -0.10 -21.72 -9.37
CA ILE A 93 -0.33 -23.17 -9.21
C ILE A 93 0.94 -23.85 -8.70
N GLU A 94 0.88 -24.35 -7.47
CA GLU A 94 1.92 -25.14 -6.82
C GLU A 94 1.63 -26.65 -6.91
N PRO A 95 2.63 -27.53 -6.98
CA PRO A 95 4.07 -27.29 -6.87
C PRO A 95 4.78 -26.91 -8.18
N LEU A 96 4.03 -26.65 -9.26
CA LEU A 96 4.61 -26.30 -10.57
C LEU A 96 5.28 -24.91 -10.56
N GLY A 97 4.93 -24.04 -9.62
CA GLY A 97 5.39 -22.65 -9.54
C GLY A 97 4.85 -21.78 -10.68
N VAL A 98 3.85 -22.27 -11.43
CA VAL A 98 3.33 -21.58 -12.61
C VAL A 98 2.44 -20.42 -12.21
N MET A 99 2.68 -19.25 -12.82
CA MET A 99 1.82 -18.08 -12.68
C MET A 99 1.14 -17.73 -14.00
N TYR A 100 -0.17 -17.73 -13.97
CA TYR A 100 -1.01 -17.26 -15.07
C TYR A 100 -1.49 -15.84 -14.83
N ILE A 101 -1.49 -15.02 -15.88
CA ILE A 101 -1.88 -13.62 -15.88
C ILE A 101 -3.17 -13.42 -16.70
N HIS A 102 -3.90 -12.31 -16.43
CA HIS A 102 -5.12 -11.94 -17.15
C HIS A 102 -6.14 -13.06 -17.28
N VAL A 103 -6.20 -13.95 -16.28
CA VAL A 103 -7.06 -15.14 -16.31
C VAL A 103 -8.53 -14.72 -16.29
N LYS A 104 -9.31 -15.32 -17.20
CA LYS A 104 -10.74 -15.11 -17.32
C LYS A 104 -11.51 -16.40 -16.97
N PRO A 105 -12.80 -16.32 -16.65
CA PRO A 105 -13.62 -17.52 -16.40
C PRO A 105 -13.58 -18.55 -17.53
N GLU A 106 -13.44 -18.09 -18.80
CA GLU A 106 -13.36 -18.95 -19.99
C GLU A 106 -12.09 -19.82 -20.01
N ASP A 107 -11.02 -19.38 -19.34
CA ASP A 107 -9.74 -20.09 -19.26
C ASP A 107 -9.77 -21.23 -18.24
N CYS A 108 -10.71 -21.20 -17.28
CA CYS A 108 -10.72 -22.11 -16.13
C CYS A 108 -10.84 -23.59 -16.52
N CYS A 109 -11.64 -23.89 -17.55
CA CYS A 109 -11.78 -25.26 -18.08
C CYS A 109 -10.43 -25.80 -18.56
N GLU A 110 -9.68 -25.00 -19.34
CA GLU A 110 -8.37 -25.39 -19.86
C GLU A 110 -7.32 -25.49 -18.75
N ILE A 111 -7.35 -24.58 -17.76
CA ILE A 111 -6.46 -24.61 -16.58
C ILE A 111 -6.64 -25.90 -15.81
N VAL A 112 -7.89 -26.28 -15.52
CA VAL A 112 -8.18 -27.54 -14.79
C VAL A 112 -7.74 -28.75 -15.61
N GLU A 113 -8.07 -28.80 -16.89
CA GLU A 113 -7.78 -29.97 -17.73
C GLU A 113 -6.28 -30.13 -18.00
N LYS A 114 -5.58 -29.07 -18.41
CA LYS A 114 -4.18 -29.14 -18.78
C LYS A 114 -3.27 -29.05 -17.57
N THR A 115 -3.42 -28.01 -16.74
CA THR A 115 -2.42 -27.73 -15.70
C THR A 115 -2.70 -28.51 -14.44
N VAL A 116 -3.93 -28.49 -13.90
CA VAL A 116 -4.25 -29.16 -12.64
C VAL A 116 -4.15 -30.68 -12.79
N LEU A 117 -4.72 -31.25 -13.88
CA LEU A 117 -4.79 -32.70 -14.05
C LEU A 117 -3.56 -33.31 -14.74
N ARG A 118 -2.92 -32.59 -15.70
CA ARG A 118 -1.83 -33.14 -16.51
C ARG A 118 -0.47 -32.49 -16.26
N GLY A 119 -0.43 -31.37 -15.51
CA GLY A 119 0.83 -30.62 -15.28
C GLY A 119 1.36 -29.88 -16.53
N GLU A 120 0.49 -29.68 -17.53
CA GLU A 120 0.87 -28.99 -18.79
C GLU A 120 0.70 -27.48 -18.62
N ILE A 121 1.69 -26.72 -19.12
CA ILE A 121 1.67 -25.25 -19.07
C ILE A 121 0.89 -24.69 -20.26
N ILE A 122 0.10 -23.63 -20.01
CA ILE A 122 -0.66 -22.91 -21.02
C ILE A 122 0.09 -21.62 -21.37
N ASP A 123 0.93 -21.67 -22.41
CA ASP A 123 1.84 -20.57 -22.75
C ASP A 123 1.15 -19.21 -22.96
N ARG A 124 -0.05 -19.18 -23.55
CA ARG A 124 -0.79 -17.93 -23.78
C ARG A 124 -1.20 -17.19 -22.50
N LEU A 125 -1.23 -17.88 -21.36
CA LEU A 125 -1.58 -17.32 -20.06
C LEU A 125 -0.34 -16.94 -19.24
N THR A 126 0.87 -17.26 -19.70
CA THR A 126 2.11 -16.90 -19.02
C THR A 126 2.52 -15.47 -19.30
N TYR A 127 3.32 -14.89 -18.39
CA TYR A 127 3.92 -13.58 -18.65
C TYR A 127 4.95 -13.68 -19.79
N GLN A 128 4.86 -12.77 -20.76
CA GLN A 128 5.76 -12.72 -21.89
C GLN A 128 6.40 -11.34 -22.00
N ARG A 129 7.71 -11.32 -22.28
CA ARG A 129 8.45 -10.08 -22.52
C ARG A 129 9.56 -10.33 -23.53
N ASP A 130 9.70 -9.44 -24.50
CA ASP A 130 10.75 -9.49 -25.55
C ASP A 130 10.81 -10.85 -26.28
N GLY A 131 9.65 -11.48 -26.48
CA GLY A 131 9.53 -12.80 -27.11
C GLY A 131 9.90 -13.99 -26.23
N VAL A 132 10.18 -13.75 -24.95
CA VAL A 132 10.49 -14.78 -23.94
C VAL A 132 9.27 -15.01 -23.04
N SER A 133 8.87 -16.29 -22.87
CA SER A 133 7.84 -16.71 -21.94
C SER A 133 8.43 -17.02 -20.57
N TYR A 134 7.76 -16.55 -19.52
CA TYR A 134 8.15 -16.78 -18.11
C TYR A 134 7.01 -17.50 -17.38
N PRO A 135 6.95 -18.82 -17.46
CA PRO A 135 5.85 -19.57 -16.86
C PRO A 135 5.91 -19.59 -15.31
N ARG A 136 7.09 -19.54 -14.71
CA ARG A 136 7.25 -19.60 -13.25
C ARG A 136 7.33 -18.21 -12.65
N GLN A 137 6.67 -17.99 -11.52
CA GLN A 137 6.68 -16.72 -10.81
C GLN A 137 8.10 -16.24 -10.48
N GLU A 138 8.96 -17.14 -10.02
CA GLU A 138 10.35 -16.83 -9.63
C GLU A 138 11.23 -16.36 -10.78
N ASP A 139 10.90 -16.75 -12.01
CA ASP A 139 11.66 -16.38 -13.21
C ASP A 139 11.22 -15.03 -13.79
N ILE A 140 10.01 -14.57 -13.48
CA ILE A 140 9.49 -13.30 -13.97
C ILE A 140 10.39 -12.16 -13.47
N PRO A 141 10.94 -11.30 -14.36
CA PRO A 141 11.85 -10.21 -13.96
C PRO A 141 11.31 -9.33 -12.84
N PHE A 142 9.99 -9.10 -12.81
CA PHE A 142 9.31 -8.34 -11.76
C PHE A 142 9.52 -8.95 -10.35
N TYR A 143 9.56 -10.26 -10.21
CA TYR A 143 9.75 -10.93 -8.92
C TYR A 143 11.22 -11.24 -8.60
N LYS A 144 12.01 -11.57 -9.60
CA LYS A 144 13.36 -12.14 -9.47
C LYS A 144 14.33 -11.30 -8.63
N LYS A 145 14.20 -9.96 -8.70
CA LYS A 145 15.08 -9.03 -7.96
C LYS A 145 14.46 -8.52 -6.65
N GLN A 146 13.24 -8.94 -6.31
CA GLN A 146 12.62 -8.58 -5.05
C GLN A 146 13.17 -9.43 -3.89
N HIS A 147 13.23 -8.84 -2.71
CA HIS A 147 13.52 -9.50 -1.45
C HIS A 147 12.32 -9.34 -0.51
N ARG A 148 11.40 -10.30 -0.54
CA ARG A 148 10.14 -10.22 0.17
C ARG A 148 10.26 -10.71 1.60
N VAL A 149 10.13 -9.82 2.56
CA VAL A 149 10.06 -10.07 4.00
C VAL A 149 8.63 -9.88 4.50
N VAL A 150 8.09 -8.68 4.32
CA VAL A 150 6.73 -8.33 4.73
C VAL A 150 5.70 -8.91 3.77
N LEU A 151 6.00 -8.90 2.48
CA LEU A 151 5.16 -9.48 1.43
C LEU A 151 5.38 -10.99 1.22
N ALA A 152 6.19 -11.67 2.03
CA ALA A 152 6.48 -13.10 1.85
C ALA A 152 5.23 -13.98 1.92
N GLY A 153 4.26 -13.64 2.78
CA GLY A 153 2.97 -14.33 2.89
C GLY A 153 1.95 -13.91 1.82
N CYS A 154 2.17 -12.77 1.16
CA CYS A 154 1.26 -12.24 0.17
C CYS A 154 1.37 -13.01 -1.15
N GLY A 155 0.26 -13.61 -1.60
CA GLY A 155 0.21 -14.43 -2.80
C GLY A 155 0.60 -15.89 -2.61
N THR A 156 1.11 -16.27 -1.45
CA THR A 156 1.53 -17.65 -1.14
C THR A 156 0.67 -18.34 -0.08
N SER A 157 -0.25 -17.60 0.55
CA SER A 157 -1.11 -18.07 1.64
C SER A 157 -2.53 -17.56 1.49
N ASP A 158 -3.48 -18.29 2.04
CA ASP A 158 -4.82 -17.77 2.29
C ASP A 158 -4.75 -16.81 3.51
N ALA A 159 -5.07 -15.55 3.30
CA ALA A 159 -5.02 -14.53 4.35
C ALA A 159 -6.09 -14.73 5.46
N GLU A 160 -7.11 -15.55 5.21
CA GLU A 160 -8.14 -15.91 6.17
C GLU A 160 -7.85 -17.23 6.90
N ASP A 161 -6.81 -17.99 6.54
CA ASP A 161 -6.45 -19.27 7.18
C ASP A 161 -5.39 -19.07 8.26
N LEU A 162 -5.83 -19.10 9.52
CA LEU A 162 -4.96 -18.97 10.71
C LEU A 162 -3.99 -20.16 10.82
N ASP A 163 -4.45 -21.39 10.52
CA ASP A 163 -3.61 -22.59 10.61
C ASP A 163 -2.45 -22.52 9.61
N GLU A 164 -2.69 -21.96 8.41
CA GLU A 164 -1.63 -21.76 7.42
C GLU A 164 -0.59 -20.71 7.88
N TYR A 165 -1.03 -19.64 8.54
CA TYR A 165 -0.11 -18.67 9.12
C TYR A 165 0.73 -19.30 10.24
N ILE A 166 0.12 -20.07 11.14
CA ILE A 166 0.79 -20.78 12.24
C ILE A 166 1.78 -21.81 11.69
N ALA A 167 1.39 -22.61 10.68
CA ALA A 167 2.22 -23.63 10.04
C ALA A 167 3.51 -23.04 9.42
N LYS A 168 3.43 -21.78 8.96
CA LYS A 168 4.60 -21.03 8.43
C LYS A 168 5.38 -20.28 9.51
N GLY A 169 5.17 -20.62 10.78
CA GLY A 169 5.88 -20.07 11.94
C GLY A 169 5.26 -18.80 12.53
N GLY A 170 4.03 -18.50 12.18
CA GLY A 170 3.26 -17.39 12.78
C GLY A 170 3.05 -17.57 14.29
N TYR A 171 2.99 -16.47 15.00
CA TYR A 171 2.90 -16.36 16.46
C TYR A 171 4.03 -16.98 17.28
N THR A 172 5.04 -17.61 16.62
CA THR A 172 6.24 -18.13 17.33
C THR A 172 7.12 -17.00 17.85
N ALA A 173 7.18 -15.87 17.14
CA ALA A 173 7.87 -14.68 17.63
C ALA A 173 7.17 -14.07 18.85
N PHE A 174 5.86 -14.06 18.84
CA PHE A 174 5.08 -13.62 20.01
C PHE A 174 5.25 -14.57 21.20
N GLU A 175 5.18 -15.90 21.01
CA GLU A 175 5.47 -16.89 22.07
C GLU A 175 6.87 -16.67 22.65
N LYS A 176 7.88 -16.47 21.81
CA LYS A 176 9.25 -16.15 22.24
C LYS A 176 9.30 -14.87 23.07
N ALA A 177 8.67 -13.80 22.59
CA ALA A 177 8.63 -12.52 23.29
C ALA A 177 7.93 -12.63 24.65
N LEU A 178 6.81 -13.37 24.71
CA LEU A 178 5.98 -13.50 25.92
C LEU A 178 6.64 -14.32 27.03
N PHE A 179 7.32 -15.44 26.68
CA PHE A 179 7.81 -16.39 27.67
C PHE A 179 9.33 -16.39 27.86
N THR A 180 10.12 -15.84 26.94
CA THR A 180 11.58 -15.97 26.97
C THR A 180 12.34 -14.65 26.96
N MET A 181 11.65 -13.52 26.73
CA MET A 181 12.28 -12.20 26.70
C MET A 181 11.70 -11.29 27.77
N THR A 182 12.51 -10.37 28.28
CA THR A 182 12.01 -9.27 29.10
C THR A 182 11.54 -8.12 28.21
N PRO A 183 10.64 -7.23 28.68
CA PRO A 183 10.24 -6.03 27.93
C PRO A 183 11.43 -5.19 27.44
N GLU A 184 12.48 -5.06 28.27
CA GLU A 184 13.73 -4.38 27.92
C GLU A 184 14.45 -5.07 26.77
N ALA A 185 14.54 -6.41 26.82
CA ALA A 185 15.20 -7.20 25.80
C ALA A 185 14.48 -7.09 24.46
N ILE A 186 13.14 -7.06 24.45
CA ILE A 186 12.35 -6.84 23.23
C ILE A 186 12.63 -5.45 22.66
N CYS A 187 12.56 -4.39 23.46
CA CYS A 187 12.86 -3.03 23.02
C CYS A 187 14.31 -2.92 22.47
N LYS A 188 15.26 -3.59 23.13
CA LYS A 188 16.66 -3.64 22.71
C LYS A 188 16.79 -4.36 21.36
N GLU A 189 16.17 -5.51 21.18
CA GLU A 189 16.21 -6.29 19.93
C GLU A 189 15.69 -5.46 18.75
N ILE A 190 14.56 -4.78 18.92
CA ILE A 190 14.01 -3.86 17.92
C ILE A 190 14.94 -2.66 17.66
N SER A 191 15.62 -2.16 18.69
CA SER A 191 16.59 -1.06 18.53
C SER A 191 17.84 -1.53 17.78
N ASP A 192 18.37 -2.69 18.15
CA ASP A 192 19.58 -3.28 17.57
C ASP A 192 19.36 -3.70 16.11
N SER A 193 18.12 -4.07 15.73
CA SER A 193 17.77 -4.37 14.35
C SER A 193 17.87 -3.16 13.43
N GLY A 194 17.87 -1.95 13.98
CA GLY A 194 17.85 -0.71 13.18
C GLY A 194 16.51 -0.43 12.49
N LEU A 195 15.41 -1.09 12.88
CA LEU A 195 14.09 -0.85 12.30
C LEU A 195 13.67 0.61 12.49
N ARG A 196 13.49 1.30 11.36
CA ARG A 196 12.93 2.65 11.28
C ARG A 196 11.49 2.61 10.78
N GLY A 197 10.65 3.55 11.22
CA GLY A 197 9.24 3.62 10.82
C GLY A 197 9.06 3.66 9.31
N ARG A 198 8.20 2.79 8.77
CA ARG A 198 7.94 2.61 7.34
C ARG A 198 6.84 3.53 6.78
N GLY A 199 6.11 4.24 7.64
CA GLY A 199 5.07 5.20 7.22
C GLY A 199 5.59 6.60 6.83
N GLY A 200 6.87 6.74 6.49
CA GLY A 200 7.45 7.96 5.91
C GLY A 200 8.43 8.72 6.81
N GLY A 201 8.19 8.79 8.10
CA GLY A 201 9.02 9.60 9.02
C GLY A 201 10.37 8.99 9.41
N GLY A 202 10.59 7.70 9.17
CA GLY A 202 11.86 7.02 9.43
C GLY A 202 12.37 7.08 10.88
N PHE A 203 11.51 7.33 11.86
CA PHE A 203 11.92 7.39 13.27
C PHE A 203 12.23 5.99 13.81
N PRO A 204 13.32 5.79 14.58
CA PRO A 204 13.68 4.47 15.13
C PRO A 204 12.57 3.86 15.99
N ALA A 205 12.07 2.69 15.61
CA ALA A 205 10.93 2.05 16.27
C ALA A 205 11.25 1.67 17.73
N GLY A 206 12.42 1.08 17.98
CA GLY A 206 12.84 0.68 19.32
C GLY A 206 12.95 1.85 20.29
N ARG A 207 13.43 3.03 19.85
CA ARG A 207 13.43 4.24 20.70
C ARG A 207 12.02 4.68 21.09
N LYS A 208 11.06 4.54 20.19
CA LYS A 208 9.66 4.88 20.45
C LYS A 208 9.08 3.92 21.51
N TRP A 209 9.31 2.62 21.36
CA TRP A 209 8.84 1.61 22.30
C TRP A 209 9.46 1.79 23.68
N GLU A 210 10.77 2.01 23.74
CA GLU A 210 11.47 2.27 25.00
C GLU A 210 10.95 3.53 25.72
N SER A 211 10.62 4.59 24.97
CA SER A 211 10.00 5.79 25.57
C SER A 211 8.67 5.47 26.22
N VAL A 212 7.79 4.70 25.55
CA VAL A 212 6.49 4.30 26.12
C VAL A 212 6.67 3.34 27.29
N ARG A 213 7.60 2.38 27.19
CA ARG A 213 7.91 1.43 28.26
C ARG A 213 8.29 2.14 29.56
N ARG A 214 9.18 3.15 29.47
CA ARG A 214 9.67 3.91 30.64
C ARG A 214 8.64 4.84 31.25
N ASN A 215 7.64 5.26 30.50
CA ASN A 215 6.59 6.10 31.05
C ASN A 215 5.75 5.33 32.07
N VAL A 216 5.63 5.91 33.29
CA VAL A 216 4.78 5.36 34.35
C VAL A 216 3.33 5.74 34.05
N SER A 217 2.48 4.77 33.83
CA SER A 217 1.04 4.95 33.59
C SER A 217 0.29 3.67 33.95
N ASP A 218 -0.91 3.83 34.39
CA ASP A 218 -1.88 2.76 34.68
C ASP A 218 -2.33 2.05 33.39
N VAL A 219 -2.44 2.80 32.29
CA VAL A 219 -2.85 2.30 30.95
C VAL A 219 -1.89 2.81 29.89
N LYS A 220 -1.58 1.94 28.93
CA LYS A 220 -0.81 2.27 27.72
C LYS A 220 -1.50 1.65 26.50
N TYR A 221 -1.27 2.23 25.33
CA TYR A 221 -1.89 1.79 24.10
C TYR A 221 -0.87 1.47 23.00
N VAL A 222 -1.25 0.53 22.13
CA VAL A 222 -0.59 0.27 20.85
C VAL A 222 -1.54 0.67 19.73
N VAL A 223 -1.08 1.53 18.82
CA VAL A 223 -1.87 2.00 17.69
C VAL A 223 -1.15 1.67 16.39
N CYS A 224 -1.83 0.95 15.52
CA CYS A 224 -1.39 0.67 14.15
C CYS A 224 -2.02 1.72 13.21
N ASN A 225 -1.16 2.46 12.54
CA ASN A 225 -1.56 3.47 11.55
C ASN A 225 -1.63 2.82 10.16
N GLY A 226 -2.84 2.54 9.71
CA GLY A 226 -3.21 2.11 8.36
C GLY A 226 -3.93 3.20 7.56
N ASP A 227 -3.75 4.49 7.94
CA ASP A 227 -4.26 5.64 7.17
C ASP A 227 -3.33 5.96 6.00
N GLU A 228 -3.34 5.12 4.99
CA GLU A 228 -2.55 5.24 3.77
C GLU A 228 -3.28 6.10 2.75
N GLY A 229 -2.96 7.39 2.71
CA GLY A 229 -3.66 8.37 1.89
C GLY A 229 -2.86 8.95 0.73
N ASP A 230 -1.58 8.61 0.57
CA ASP A 230 -0.73 9.11 -0.52
C ASP A 230 -1.28 8.67 -1.89
N PRO A 231 -1.41 9.58 -2.89
CA PRO A 231 -1.76 9.20 -4.24
C PRO A 231 -0.78 8.17 -4.81
N GLY A 232 -1.32 7.03 -5.28
CA GLY A 232 -0.54 5.91 -5.83
C GLY A 232 0.01 4.93 -4.80
N ALA A 233 -0.16 5.15 -3.49
CA ALA A 233 0.27 4.24 -2.43
C ALA A 233 -0.81 3.20 -2.08
N PHE A 234 -0.42 1.92 -1.96
CA PHE A 234 -1.30 0.82 -1.57
C PHE A 234 -0.55 -0.35 -0.89
N MET A 235 0.61 -0.06 -0.29
CA MET A 235 1.47 -1.05 0.38
C MET A 235 0.81 -1.57 1.64
N ASP A 236 0.41 -0.65 2.54
CA ASP A 236 -0.22 -0.99 3.82
C ASP A 236 -1.54 -1.72 3.61
N ARG A 237 -2.36 -1.27 2.65
CA ARG A 237 -3.58 -1.97 2.22
C ARG A 237 -3.29 -3.42 1.85
N SER A 238 -2.29 -3.65 1.03
CA SER A 238 -1.96 -4.99 0.54
C SER A 238 -1.43 -5.91 1.64
N ILE A 239 -0.71 -5.37 2.64
CA ILE A 239 -0.28 -6.13 3.82
C ILE A 239 -1.49 -6.49 4.68
N MET A 240 -2.40 -5.54 4.94
CA MET A 240 -3.63 -5.80 5.69
C MET A 240 -4.55 -6.82 4.99
N GLU A 241 -4.61 -6.79 3.65
CA GLU A 241 -5.39 -7.74 2.86
C GLU A 241 -4.72 -9.12 2.77
N GLY A 242 -3.39 -9.20 2.70
CA GLY A 242 -2.66 -10.42 2.36
C GLY A 242 -1.98 -11.14 3.51
N ASN A 243 -1.65 -10.44 4.59
CA ASN A 243 -0.97 -10.98 5.76
C ASN A 243 -1.37 -10.27 7.06
N PRO A 244 -2.68 -10.22 7.40
CA PRO A 244 -3.16 -9.47 8.57
C PRO A 244 -2.57 -9.98 9.89
N HIS A 245 -2.33 -11.28 10.02
CA HIS A 245 -1.78 -11.87 11.25
C HIS A 245 -0.38 -11.36 11.60
N SER A 246 0.45 -10.99 10.60
CA SER A 246 1.77 -10.42 10.87
C SER A 246 1.70 -9.06 11.59
N ILE A 247 0.65 -8.30 11.29
CA ILE A 247 0.38 -7.02 11.94
C ILE A 247 -0.08 -7.25 13.39
N LEU A 248 -1.05 -8.19 13.57
CA LEU A 248 -1.55 -8.55 14.90
C LEU A 248 -0.40 -9.03 15.80
N GLU A 249 0.41 -9.98 15.31
CA GLU A 249 1.57 -10.50 16.04
C GLU A 249 2.57 -9.39 16.40
N GLY A 250 2.87 -8.48 15.47
CA GLY A 250 3.74 -7.34 15.72
C GLY A 250 3.20 -6.37 16.77
N MET A 251 1.89 -6.13 16.78
CA MET A 251 1.22 -5.30 17.80
C MET A 251 1.22 -5.97 19.18
N MET A 252 0.98 -7.29 19.25
CA MET A 252 1.04 -8.08 20.49
C MET A 252 2.43 -8.03 21.12
N ILE A 253 3.49 -8.20 20.30
CA ILE A 253 4.88 -8.08 20.74
C ILE A 253 5.15 -6.67 21.31
N ALA A 254 4.63 -5.62 20.67
CA ALA A 254 4.73 -4.26 21.18
C ALA A 254 3.96 -4.08 22.50
N GLY A 255 2.83 -4.76 22.66
CA GLY A 255 2.07 -4.83 23.92
C GLY A 255 2.90 -5.42 25.05
N VAL A 256 3.53 -6.58 24.84
CA VAL A 256 4.44 -7.21 25.82
C VAL A 256 5.61 -6.27 26.16
N ALA A 257 6.23 -5.67 25.14
CA ALA A 257 7.39 -4.79 25.31
C ALA A 257 7.10 -3.52 26.11
N THR A 258 5.87 -3.01 26.07
CA THR A 258 5.52 -1.72 26.69
C THR A 258 4.57 -1.81 27.87
N GLY A 259 3.97 -2.98 28.09
CA GLY A 259 2.94 -3.21 29.12
C GLY A 259 1.57 -2.65 28.69
N ALA A 260 1.28 -2.59 27.39
CA ALA A 260 -0.03 -2.21 26.88
C ALA A 260 -0.93 -3.44 26.75
N ALA A 261 -2.20 -3.30 27.15
CA ALA A 261 -3.22 -4.35 27.05
C ALA A 261 -4.26 -4.09 25.95
N GLU A 262 -4.19 -2.93 25.28
CA GLU A 262 -5.17 -2.50 24.27
C GLU A 262 -4.46 -2.06 22.99
N GLY A 263 -4.92 -2.59 21.86
CA GLY A 263 -4.46 -2.26 20.52
C GLY A 263 -5.56 -1.69 19.63
N TYR A 264 -5.25 -0.66 18.85
CA TYR A 264 -6.17 -0.05 17.90
C TYR A 264 -5.55 -0.06 16.50
N ILE A 265 -6.26 -0.59 15.52
CA ILE A 265 -5.87 -0.56 14.10
C ILE A 265 -6.75 0.50 13.42
N TYR A 266 -6.13 1.60 13.00
CA TYR A 266 -6.81 2.67 12.28
C TYR A 266 -6.69 2.41 10.79
N VAL A 267 -7.83 2.15 10.13
CA VAL A 267 -7.91 1.79 8.70
C VAL A 267 -8.86 2.73 7.99
N ARG A 268 -8.55 3.09 6.76
CA ARG A 268 -9.45 3.91 5.92
C ARG A 268 -10.74 3.16 5.60
N ALA A 269 -11.87 3.88 5.61
CA ALA A 269 -13.17 3.32 5.23
C ALA A 269 -13.21 2.87 3.75
N GLU A 270 -12.33 3.44 2.91
CA GLU A 270 -12.15 3.06 1.50
C GLU A 270 -11.46 1.72 1.29
N TYR A 271 -10.99 1.06 2.37
CA TYR A 271 -10.35 -0.26 2.32
C TYR A 271 -11.24 -1.36 2.92
N PRO A 272 -12.44 -1.61 2.37
CA PRO A 272 -13.41 -2.54 2.97
C PRO A 272 -12.88 -3.98 3.05
N LEU A 273 -12.06 -4.41 2.09
CA LEU A 273 -11.44 -5.74 2.11
C LEU A 273 -10.41 -5.86 3.24
N ALA A 274 -9.55 -4.85 3.44
CA ALA A 274 -8.59 -4.83 4.53
C ALA A 274 -9.30 -4.88 5.90
N VAL A 275 -10.38 -4.11 6.07
CA VAL A 275 -11.22 -4.14 7.28
C VAL A 275 -11.76 -5.55 7.52
N LYS A 276 -12.33 -6.19 6.48
CA LYS A 276 -12.86 -7.55 6.57
C LYS A 276 -11.78 -8.56 6.98
N ARG A 277 -10.61 -8.54 6.32
CA ARG A 277 -9.50 -9.46 6.59
C ARG A 277 -8.95 -9.30 8.01
N LEU A 278 -8.77 -8.06 8.46
CA LEU A 278 -8.35 -7.76 9.84
C LEU A 278 -9.39 -8.22 10.87
N GLN A 279 -10.69 -7.99 10.59
CA GLN A 279 -11.76 -8.44 11.48
C GLN A 279 -11.76 -9.97 11.62
N THR A 280 -11.69 -10.70 10.49
CA THR A 280 -11.60 -12.16 10.49
C THR A 280 -10.36 -12.66 11.23
N ALA A 281 -9.20 -12.00 11.06
CA ALA A 281 -7.97 -12.37 11.73
C ALA A 281 -8.05 -12.16 13.26
N ILE A 282 -8.65 -11.06 13.71
CA ILE A 282 -8.88 -10.79 15.14
C ILE A 282 -9.85 -11.81 15.72
N GLU A 283 -10.98 -12.08 15.06
CA GLU A 283 -11.98 -13.06 15.50
C GLU A 283 -11.35 -14.44 15.66
N LYS A 284 -10.68 -14.97 14.63
CA LYS A 284 -10.02 -16.28 14.68
C LYS A 284 -8.93 -16.36 15.76
N ALA A 285 -8.10 -15.32 15.90
CA ALA A 285 -7.08 -15.28 16.93
C ALA A 285 -7.69 -15.25 18.34
N THR A 286 -8.83 -14.56 18.53
CA THR A 286 -9.57 -14.53 19.78
C THR A 286 -10.25 -15.88 20.09
N GLU A 287 -10.87 -16.51 19.10
CA GLU A 287 -11.52 -17.82 19.23
C GLU A 287 -10.58 -18.91 19.74
N VAL A 288 -9.33 -18.91 19.26
CA VAL A 288 -8.33 -19.89 19.68
C VAL A 288 -7.54 -19.48 20.94
N GLY A 289 -7.76 -18.25 21.49
CA GLY A 289 -7.11 -17.76 22.70
C GLY A 289 -5.71 -17.16 22.47
N LEU A 290 -5.39 -16.76 21.25
CA LEU A 290 -4.20 -15.96 20.91
C LEU A 290 -4.38 -14.47 21.19
N LEU A 291 -5.62 -14.00 21.32
CA LEU A 291 -6.01 -12.65 21.74
C LEU A 291 -7.04 -12.75 22.89
N GLY A 292 -7.13 -11.69 23.70
CA GLY A 292 -8.04 -11.58 24.81
C GLY A 292 -7.36 -11.62 26.17
N ASP A 293 -7.97 -12.31 27.14
CA ASP A 293 -7.47 -12.41 28.51
C ASP A 293 -6.58 -13.65 28.68
N ASP A 294 -5.59 -13.52 29.57
CA ASP A 294 -4.70 -14.63 29.97
C ASP A 294 -4.13 -15.45 28.80
N ILE A 295 -3.56 -14.76 27.82
CA ILE A 295 -3.07 -15.35 26.60
C ILE A 295 -2.02 -16.43 26.90
N MET A 296 -2.25 -17.65 26.43
CA MET A 296 -1.41 -18.84 26.64
C MET A 296 -1.14 -19.16 28.13
N GLY A 297 -2.01 -18.75 29.06
CA GLY A 297 -1.84 -18.95 30.50
C GLY A 297 -0.72 -18.12 31.13
N SER A 298 -0.35 -17.01 30.53
CA SER A 298 0.77 -16.15 30.93
C SER A 298 0.39 -15.01 31.89
N GLY A 299 -0.91 -14.75 32.06
CA GLY A 299 -1.43 -13.55 32.72
C GLY A 299 -1.39 -12.30 31.85
N PHE A 300 -0.86 -12.35 30.62
CA PHE A 300 -0.86 -11.23 29.69
C PHE A 300 -2.20 -11.15 28.96
N CYS A 301 -2.77 -9.94 28.94
CA CYS A 301 -4.02 -9.64 28.22
C CYS A 301 -3.73 -8.68 27.08
N PHE A 302 -4.35 -8.91 25.91
CA PHE A 302 -4.28 -7.98 24.80
C PHE A 302 -5.53 -8.03 23.94
N HIS A 303 -6.24 -6.91 23.86
CA HIS A 303 -7.46 -6.76 23.09
C HIS A 303 -7.21 -5.86 21.88
N MET A 304 -7.77 -6.20 20.73
CA MET A 304 -7.62 -5.44 19.49
C MET A 304 -8.94 -4.90 18.96
N HIS A 305 -8.90 -3.66 18.51
CA HIS A 305 -10.05 -2.94 17.99
C HIS A 305 -9.71 -2.36 16.61
N ILE A 306 -10.70 -2.39 15.69
CA ILE A 306 -10.59 -1.72 14.39
C ILE A 306 -11.34 -0.39 14.47
N ASN A 307 -10.66 0.69 14.13
CA ASN A 307 -11.24 2.01 13.97
C ASN A 307 -11.19 2.44 12.50
N ARG A 308 -12.34 2.75 11.91
CA ARG A 308 -12.46 3.14 10.51
C ARG A 308 -12.40 4.65 10.38
N GLY A 309 -11.35 5.15 9.73
CA GLY A 309 -11.20 6.56 9.39
C GLY A 309 -12.01 6.94 8.15
N ALA A 310 -12.45 8.20 8.08
CA ALA A 310 -13.21 8.73 6.94
C ALA A 310 -12.34 9.14 5.74
N GLY A 311 -11.10 8.65 5.65
CA GLY A 311 -10.22 8.84 4.50
C GLY A 311 -9.44 10.16 4.45
N ALA A 312 -9.43 10.96 5.51
CA ALA A 312 -8.68 12.21 5.53
C ALA A 312 -7.17 11.95 5.72
N PHE A 313 -6.36 12.32 4.73
CA PHE A 313 -4.89 12.16 4.75
C PHE A 313 -4.22 12.76 5.99
N VAL A 314 -4.74 13.88 6.51
CA VAL A 314 -4.23 14.50 7.74
C VAL A 314 -4.31 13.58 8.96
N CYS A 315 -5.22 12.59 8.95
CA CYS A 315 -5.35 11.62 10.04
C CYS A 315 -4.18 10.62 10.09
N GLY A 316 -3.33 10.55 9.07
CA GLY A 316 -2.04 9.85 9.12
C GLY A 316 -1.04 10.50 10.09
N GLU A 317 -1.20 11.77 10.45
CA GLU A 317 -0.42 12.42 11.52
C GLU A 317 -0.86 11.89 12.89
N GLY A 318 0.11 11.44 13.71
CA GLY A 318 -0.19 10.68 14.92
C GLY A 318 -1.13 11.35 15.93
N SER A 319 -1.06 12.66 16.12
CA SER A 319 -1.96 13.37 17.04
C SER A 319 -3.36 13.60 16.46
N ALA A 320 -3.47 13.73 15.14
CA ALA A 320 -4.75 13.77 14.44
C ALA A 320 -5.43 12.40 14.45
N LEU A 321 -4.65 11.32 14.25
CA LEU A 321 -5.14 9.95 14.29
C LEU A 321 -5.71 9.60 15.67
N THR A 322 -4.97 9.89 16.76
CA THR A 322 -5.46 9.64 18.12
C THR A 322 -6.73 10.45 18.42
N ALA A 323 -6.79 11.72 18.00
CA ALA A 323 -8.00 12.53 18.14
C ALA A 323 -9.20 11.93 17.37
N SER A 324 -8.96 11.36 16.19
CA SER A 324 -10.00 10.69 15.40
C SER A 324 -10.52 9.42 16.09
N ILE A 325 -9.63 8.58 16.65
CA ILE A 325 -10.05 7.41 17.45
C ILE A 325 -10.90 7.85 18.67
N GLU A 326 -10.55 8.96 19.29
CA GLU A 326 -11.29 9.54 20.44
C GLU A 326 -12.65 10.15 20.04
N GLY A 327 -13.05 10.06 18.75
CA GLY A 327 -14.30 10.67 18.26
C GLY A 327 -14.24 12.19 18.11
N LYS A 328 -13.05 12.77 18.16
CA LYS A 328 -12.81 14.19 17.96
C LYS A 328 -12.44 14.48 16.50
N ARG A 329 -12.49 15.77 16.13
CA ARG A 329 -12.01 16.19 14.81
C ARG A 329 -10.51 15.85 14.65
N GLY A 330 -10.15 15.16 13.57
CA GLY A 330 -8.78 14.75 13.26
C GLY A 330 -7.87 15.93 12.93
N MET A 331 -7.51 16.70 13.92
CA MET A 331 -6.62 17.86 13.79
C MET A 331 -5.34 17.65 14.59
N PRO A 332 -4.17 17.93 13.97
CA PRO A 332 -2.89 17.88 14.68
C PRO A 332 -2.83 18.83 15.86
N ARG A 333 -2.07 18.43 16.88
CA ARG A 333 -1.73 19.29 18.04
C ARG A 333 -0.27 19.67 18.05
N VAL A 334 0.06 20.74 18.77
CA VAL A 334 1.44 21.16 19.02
C VAL A 334 2.18 20.09 19.82
N LYS A 335 3.43 19.87 19.51
CA LYS A 335 4.35 18.99 20.22
C LYS A 335 5.45 19.81 20.90
N PRO A 336 5.85 19.53 22.13
CA PRO A 336 5.37 18.54 23.06
C PRO A 336 3.95 18.83 23.63
N PRO A 337 3.23 17.82 24.18
CA PRO A 337 3.67 16.43 24.41
C PRO A 337 3.61 15.58 23.12
N ARG A 338 4.52 14.59 23.02
CA ARG A 338 4.54 13.59 21.94
C ARG A 338 3.52 12.48 22.23
N THR A 339 3.14 11.69 21.23
CA THR A 339 2.22 10.55 21.42
C THR A 339 2.76 9.48 22.38
N VAL A 340 4.09 9.32 22.43
CA VAL A 340 4.74 8.41 23.38
C VAL A 340 4.58 8.86 24.83
N ASP A 341 4.34 10.14 25.06
CA ASP A 341 4.15 10.73 26.40
C ASP A 341 2.65 10.85 26.73
N GLN A 342 1.88 11.42 25.79
CA GLN A 342 0.43 11.64 25.88
C GLN A 342 -0.20 11.41 24.48
N GLY A 343 -0.55 10.16 24.18
CA GLY A 343 -1.20 9.74 22.95
C GLY A 343 -2.71 9.60 23.11
N LEU A 344 -3.22 8.41 22.84
CA LEU A 344 -4.64 8.06 22.89
C LEU A 344 -5.18 8.25 24.31
N TRP A 345 -6.28 9.00 24.43
CA TRP A 345 -6.89 9.42 25.71
C TRP A 345 -5.89 10.01 26.72
N GLY A 346 -4.85 10.68 26.22
CA GLY A 346 -3.82 11.30 27.05
C GLY A 346 -2.84 10.32 27.68
N LYS A 347 -2.85 9.04 27.31
CA LYS A 347 -1.99 7.99 27.85
C LYS A 347 -0.79 7.71 26.93
N PRO A 348 0.33 7.19 27.45
CA PRO A 348 1.47 6.80 26.63
C PRO A 348 1.07 5.80 25.54
N THR A 349 1.43 6.10 24.29
CA THR A 349 0.97 5.33 23.14
C THR A 349 2.12 5.02 22.18
N VAL A 350 2.31 3.73 21.88
CA VAL A 350 3.10 3.30 20.72
C VAL A 350 2.24 3.48 19.48
N LEU A 351 2.66 4.33 18.55
CA LEU A 351 2.01 4.50 17.26
C LEU A 351 3.01 4.20 16.15
N ASN A 352 2.78 3.10 15.46
CA ASN A 352 3.57 2.68 14.31
C ASN A 352 2.69 2.41 13.09
N ASN A 353 3.29 2.48 11.89
CA ASN A 353 2.65 2.14 10.64
C ASN A 353 2.50 0.61 10.48
N VAL A 354 1.63 0.17 9.58
CA VAL A 354 1.33 -1.23 9.24
C VAL A 354 2.59 -2.02 8.87
N GLU A 355 3.35 -1.54 7.86
CA GLU A 355 4.57 -2.20 7.41
C GLU A 355 5.62 -2.29 8.52
N THR A 356 5.66 -1.30 9.42
CA THR A 356 6.56 -1.33 10.58
C THR A 356 6.22 -2.49 11.52
N PHE A 357 4.95 -2.69 11.86
CA PHE A 357 4.53 -3.82 12.71
C PHE A 357 4.74 -5.16 12.01
N ALA A 358 4.46 -5.27 10.72
CA ALA A 358 4.64 -6.50 9.96
C ALA A 358 6.11 -7.00 9.88
N ASN A 359 7.10 -6.12 10.10
CA ASN A 359 8.52 -6.51 10.20
C ASN A 359 8.88 -7.11 11.56
N VAL A 360 8.15 -6.79 12.62
CA VAL A 360 8.50 -7.15 14.00
C VAL A 360 8.59 -8.67 14.23
N PRO A 361 7.63 -9.50 13.77
CA PRO A 361 7.71 -10.95 13.98
C PRO A 361 8.98 -11.55 13.39
N GLY A 362 9.38 -11.14 12.17
CA GLY A 362 10.62 -11.58 11.53
C GLY A 362 11.85 -11.23 12.36
N ILE A 363 11.92 -10.02 12.89
CA ILE A 363 13.04 -9.55 13.72
C ILE A 363 13.15 -10.37 15.01
N ILE A 364 12.05 -10.56 15.73
CA ILE A 364 12.07 -11.31 17.01
C ILE A 364 12.39 -12.79 16.78
N ARG A 365 11.88 -13.37 15.70
CA ARG A 365 12.13 -14.78 15.35
C ARG A 365 13.58 -15.04 14.97
N GLN A 366 14.12 -14.24 14.05
CA GLN A 366 15.41 -14.47 13.42
C GLN A 366 16.56 -13.67 14.06
N GLY A 367 16.23 -12.67 14.87
CA GLY A 367 17.19 -11.80 15.56
C GLY A 367 17.53 -10.51 14.81
N ALA A 368 17.96 -9.51 15.59
CA ALA A 368 18.32 -8.18 15.09
C ALA A 368 19.42 -8.23 14.02
N GLY A 369 20.39 -9.13 14.18
CA GLY A 369 21.51 -9.31 13.23
C GLY A 369 21.05 -9.72 11.83
N TRP A 370 20.04 -10.59 11.73
CA TRP A 370 19.45 -10.97 10.46
C TRP A 370 18.88 -9.75 9.72
N TYR A 371 18.05 -8.96 10.39
CA TYR A 371 17.41 -7.79 9.78
C TYR A 371 18.42 -6.71 9.43
N ARG A 372 19.45 -6.53 10.26
CA ARG A 372 20.53 -5.58 10.03
C ARG A 372 21.43 -5.96 8.85
N GLY A 373 21.51 -7.25 8.54
CA GLY A 373 22.21 -7.75 7.36
C GLY A 373 21.50 -7.47 6.03
N ILE A 374 20.26 -6.93 6.07
CA ILE A 374 19.49 -6.54 4.90
C ILE A 374 19.50 -5.02 4.82
N GLY A 375 19.73 -4.44 3.64
CA GLY A 375 19.71 -3.00 3.43
C GLY A 375 21.06 -2.33 3.62
N THR A 376 21.07 -1.08 4.08
CA THR A 376 22.29 -0.30 4.35
C THR A 376 22.53 -0.14 5.85
N ASP A 377 23.77 0.22 6.24
CA ASP A 377 24.12 0.44 7.65
C ASP A 377 23.22 1.49 8.34
N ALA A 378 22.81 2.52 7.60
CA ALA A 378 21.97 3.59 8.11
C ALA A 378 20.46 3.28 8.03
N SER A 379 20.08 2.33 7.17
CA SER A 379 18.68 1.98 6.88
C SER A 379 18.57 0.48 6.67
N SER A 380 18.37 -0.26 7.77
CA SER A 380 18.27 -1.73 7.75
C SER A 380 16.94 -2.23 7.24
N GLY A 381 16.93 -3.47 6.75
CA GLY A 381 15.76 -4.21 6.31
C GLY A 381 15.30 -3.86 4.90
N THR A 382 14.06 -4.21 4.62
CA THR A 382 13.40 -3.97 3.33
C THR A 382 12.47 -2.77 3.38
N LYS A 383 12.04 -2.32 2.20
CA LYS A 383 10.94 -1.37 2.04
C LYS A 383 10.03 -1.81 0.90
N THR A 384 8.74 -1.75 1.17
CA THR A 384 7.71 -2.01 0.16
C THR A 384 7.38 -0.72 -0.58
N PHE A 385 7.43 -0.77 -1.91
CA PHE A 385 7.07 0.34 -2.79
C PHE A 385 5.85 0.00 -3.65
N ALA A 386 4.98 0.98 -3.85
CA ALA A 386 3.96 0.95 -4.90
C ALA A 386 4.54 1.64 -6.13
N LEU A 387 4.92 0.86 -7.13
CA LEU A 387 5.44 1.34 -8.40
C LEU A 387 4.27 1.59 -9.35
N THR A 388 4.08 2.85 -9.76
CA THR A 388 2.94 3.31 -10.56
C THR A 388 3.36 4.36 -11.58
N GLY A 389 2.42 4.83 -12.39
CA GLY A 389 2.66 5.83 -13.43
C GLY A 389 3.10 5.20 -14.74
N ASN A 390 3.97 5.89 -15.49
CA ASN A 390 4.41 5.48 -16.81
C ASN A 390 5.57 4.46 -16.71
N VAL A 391 5.25 3.24 -16.31
CA VAL A 391 6.18 2.11 -16.19
C VAL A 391 5.52 0.86 -16.76
N VAL A 392 6.31 -0.03 -17.38
CA VAL A 392 5.78 -1.23 -18.07
C VAL A 392 5.02 -2.16 -17.11
N ASN A 393 5.56 -2.38 -15.90
CA ASN A 393 4.92 -3.23 -14.91
C ASN A 393 4.62 -2.43 -13.64
N THR A 394 3.35 -2.14 -13.40
CA THR A 394 2.90 -1.53 -12.16
C THR A 394 2.61 -2.58 -11.10
N GLY A 395 2.91 -2.26 -9.83
CA GLY A 395 2.63 -3.18 -8.74
C GLY A 395 3.37 -2.89 -7.45
N LEU A 396 3.37 -3.89 -6.57
CA LEU A 396 4.11 -3.85 -5.30
C LEU A 396 5.48 -4.48 -5.45
N VAL A 397 6.48 -3.74 -5.02
CA VAL A 397 7.89 -4.15 -5.07
C VAL A 397 8.46 -4.05 -3.66
N GLU A 398 8.98 -5.15 -3.13
CA GLU A 398 9.72 -5.14 -1.86
C GLU A 398 11.20 -5.43 -2.13
N VAL A 399 12.04 -4.47 -1.75
CA VAL A 399 13.49 -4.52 -1.99
C VAL A 399 14.26 -4.13 -0.73
N PRO A 400 15.53 -4.55 -0.59
CA PRO A 400 16.41 -4.04 0.46
C PRO A 400 16.49 -2.51 0.42
N MET A 401 16.53 -1.88 1.58
CA MET A 401 16.85 -0.45 1.66
C MET A 401 18.19 -0.19 0.98
N GLY A 402 18.27 0.87 0.17
CA GLY A 402 19.47 1.19 -0.61
C GLY A 402 19.47 0.66 -2.04
N THR A 403 18.49 -0.18 -2.44
CA THR A 403 18.25 -0.49 -3.85
C THR A 403 18.02 0.80 -4.62
N THR A 404 18.56 0.93 -5.83
CA THR A 404 18.49 2.17 -6.60
C THR A 404 17.15 2.33 -7.33
N LEU A 405 16.80 3.57 -7.66
CA LEU A 405 15.62 3.84 -8.50
C LEU A 405 15.75 3.17 -9.87
N ARG A 406 16.97 3.10 -10.43
CA ARG A 406 17.23 2.43 -11.70
C ARG A 406 16.82 0.96 -11.64
N GLU A 407 17.27 0.24 -10.62
CA GLU A 407 16.92 -1.17 -10.44
C GLU A 407 15.41 -1.37 -10.30
N VAL A 408 14.73 -0.51 -9.52
CA VAL A 408 13.28 -0.62 -9.31
C VAL A 408 12.50 -0.30 -10.58
N ILE A 409 12.82 0.80 -11.28
CA ILE A 409 12.05 1.26 -12.44
C ILE A 409 12.35 0.41 -13.68
N PHE A 410 13.62 0.12 -13.95
CA PHE A 410 14.02 -0.52 -15.22
C PHE A 410 14.16 -2.03 -15.11
N ASP A 411 14.79 -2.53 -14.04
CA ASP A 411 15.06 -3.97 -13.94
C ASP A 411 13.82 -4.73 -13.45
N ILE A 412 13.12 -4.19 -12.44
CA ILE A 412 11.90 -4.78 -11.89
C ILE A 412 10.68 -4.31 -12.67
N GLY A 413 10.50 -2.99 -12.78
CA GLY A 413 9.36 -2.36 -13.44
C GLY A 413 9.34 -2.49 -14.95
N GLY A 414 10.46 -2.83 -15.56
CA GLY A 414 10.55 -3.06 -17.00
C GLY A 414 10.83 -1.81 -17.83
N GLY A 415 11.04 -0.65 -17.20
CA GLY A 415 11.32 0.62 -17.85
C GLY A 415 10.06 1.36 -18.30
N ILE A 416 10.25 2.34 -19.18
CA ILE A 416 9.17 3.19 -19.69
C ILE A 416 8.52 2.52 -20.91
N PRO A 417 7.18 2.48 -20.98
CA PRO A 417 6.48 1.86 -22.12
C PRO A 417 6.69 2.64 -23.43
N ASP A 418 6.40 1.99 -24.53
CA ASP A 418 6.35 2.56 -25.90
C ASP A 418 7.66 3.21 -26.38
N GLY A 419 8.80 2.81 -25.78
CA GLY A 419 10.12 3.35 -26.16
C GLY A 419 10.35 4.81 -25.78
N LYS A 420 9.48 5.39 -24.94
CA LYS A 420 9.62 6.75 -24.43
C LYS A 420 10.75 6.85 -23.42
N LYS A 421 11.20 8.09 -23.18
CA LYS A 421 12.26 8.38 -22.22
C LYS A 421 11.71 8.62 -20.83
N PHE A 422 12.46 8.16 -19.82
CA PHE A 422 12.23 8.54 -18.44
C PHE A 422 12.44 10.05 -18.27
N LYS A 423 11.52 10.72 -17.59
CA LYS A 423 11.63 12.14 -17.23
C LYS A 423 11.85 12.34 -15.75
N ALA A 424 11.00 11.74 -14.94
CA ALA A 424 11.02 11.92 -13.49
C ALA A 424 10.37 10.76 -12.75
N VAL A 425 10.60 10.70 -11.44
CA VAL A 425 9.82 9.91 -10.50
C VAL A 425 9.47 10.76 -9.28
N GLN A 426 8.21 10.82 -8.91
CA GLN A 426 7.78 11.36 -7.62
C GLN A 426 7.91 10.27 -6.57
N ILE A 427 8.67 10.54 -5.51
CA ILE A 427 8.83 9.66 -4.35
C ILE A 427 8.32 10.34 -3.09
N GLY A 428 7.67 9.59 -2.21
CA GLY A 428 7.18 10.07 -0.92
C GLY A 428 5.89 10.88 -0.99
N GLY A 429 5.10 10.69 -2.06
CA GLY A 429 3.79 11.31 -2.22
C GLY A 429 3.82 12.85 -2.13
N PRO A 430 2.77 13.47 -1.58
CA PRO A 430 2.66 14.94 -1.49
C PRO A 430 3.67 15.57 -0.51
N SER A 431 4.33 14.77 0.31
CA SER A 431 5.38 15.21 1.24
C SER A 431 6.80 15.00 0.70
N GLY A 432 6.92 14.40 -0.46
CA GLY A 432 8.18 14.03 -1.10
C GLY A 432 8.63 14.99 -2.19
N GLY A 433 9.40 14.48 -3.15
CA GLY A 433 9.94 15.30 -4.23
C GLY A 433 10.10 14.54 -5.54
N CYS A 434 10.22 15.27 -6.64
CA CYS A 434 10.51 14.75 -7.96
C CYS A 434 12.02 14.59 -8.16
N LEU A 435 12.44 13.38 -8.51
CA LEU A 435 13.81 13.02 -8.84
C LEU A 435 13.95 12.84 -10.36
N THR A 436 15.12 13.19 -10.89
CA THR A 436 15.46 13.17 -12.32
C THR A 436 16.33 11.97 -12.67
N GLU A 437 16.66 11.83 -13.95
CA GLU A 437 17.58 10.81 -14.46
C GLU A 437 18.93 10.81 -13.72
N ALA A 438 19.44 11.99 -13.34
CA ALA A 438 20.69 12.12 -12.58
C ALA A 438 20.65 11.46 -11.19
N HIS A 439 19.46 11.14 -10.68
CA HIS A 439 19.25 10.54 -9.37
C HIS A 439 18.93 9.04 -9.42
N LEU A 440 18.89 8.44 -10.61
CA LEU A 440 18.50 7.02 -10.78
C LEU A 440 19.40 6.04 -10.02
N ASP A 441 20.67 6.38 -9.86
CA ASP A 441 21.66 5.51 -9.19
C ASP A 441 21.87 5.85 -7.70
N VAL A 442 21.06 6.77 -7.15
CA VAL A 442 21.11 7.08 -5.73
C VAL A 442 20.42 5.97 -4.93
N PRO A 443 21.07 5.48 -3.83
CA PRO A 443 20.44 4.51 -2.94
C PRO A 443 19.13 5.03 -2.35
N MET A 444 18.06 4.27 -2.45
CA MET A 444 16.78 4.59 -1.81
C MET A 444 16.84 4.23 -0.32
N ASP A 445 17.48 5.09 0.45
CA ASP A 445 17.49 5.05 1.89
C ASP A 445 17.09 6.41 2.50
N PHE A 446 16.79 6.42 3.81
CA PHE A 446 16.28 7.62 4.48
C PHE A 446 17.26 8.80 4.42
N ASP A 447 18.55 8.53 4.53
CA ASP A 447 19.57 9.58 4.67
C ASP A 447 20.05 10.10 3.31
N SER A 448 20.17 9.22 2.30
CA SER A 448 20.56 9.57 0.94
C SER A 448 19.48 10.44 0.27
N LEU A 449 18.20 10.05 0.37
CA LEU A 449 17.11 10.85 -0.20
C LEU A 449 16.91 12.18 0.52
N LYS A 450 17.12 12.21 1.85
CA LYS A 450 17.05 13.47 2.61
C LYS A 450 18.08 14.49 2.14
N LYS A 451 19.28 14.08 1.76
CA LYS A 451 20.34 14.97 1.21
C LYS A 451 19.90 15.61 -0.11
N LEU A 452 19.03 14.95 -0.87
CA LEU A 452 18.46 15.46 -2.12
C LEU A 452 17.18 16.30 -1.91
N GLY A 453 16.75 16.50 -0.65
CA GLY A 453 15.50 17.19 -0.34
C GLY A 453 14.25 16.34 -0.53
N ALA A 454 14.41 15.05 -0.88
CA ALA A 454 13.34 14.07 -1.01
C ALA A 454 13.16 13.25 0.28
N ILE A 455 12.11 12.45 0.34
CA ILE A 455 11.87 11.47 1.41
C ILE A 455 11.34 10.18 0.79
N ILE A 456 11.58 9.04 1.44
CA ILE A 456 10.98 7.76 1.02
C ILE A 456 9.45 7.83 1.12
N GLY A 457 8.94 8.56 2.11
CA GLY A 457 7.51 8.60 2.40
C GLY A 457 6.98 7.23 2.81
N SER A 458 5.72 6.97 2.50
CA SER A 458 5.09 5.66 2.70
C SER A 458 5.62 4.60 1.71
N GLY A 459 6.16 5.00 0.55
CA GLY A 459 6.72 4.12 -0.47
C GLY A 459 6.03 4.24 -1.84
N GLY A 460 5.22 5.28 -2.05
CA GLY A 460 4.66 5.56 -3.38
C GLY A 460 5.75 6.03 -4.34
N LEU A 461 5.83 5.40 -5.51
CA LEU A 461 6.68 5.77 -6.65
C LEU A 461 5.79 6.01 -7.85
N VAL A 462 5.74 7.26 -8.33
CA VAL A 462 4.99 7.61 -9.55
C VAL A 462 5.97 8.00 -10.64
N VAL A 463 6.15 7.11 -11.60
CA VAL A 463 7.07 7.28 -12.73
C VAL A 463 6.42 8.13 -13.82
N MET A 464 7.19 9.01 -14.42
CA MET A 464 6.76 9.96 -15.44
C MET A 464 7.68 9.89 -16.66
N ASP A 465 7.09 9.91 -17.84
CA ASP A 465 7.78 9.93 -19.14
C ASP A 465 7.97 11.36 -19.67
N GLU A 466 8.60 11.47 -20.82
CA GLU A 466 8.91 12.74 -21.49
C GLU A 466 7.67 13.57 -21.86
N ASP A 467 6.49 12.96 -21.96
CA ASP A 467 5.21 13.63 -22.27
C ASP A 467 4.49 14.16 -21.02
N THR A 468 5.15 14.20 -19.88
CA THR A 468 4.58 14.70 -18.62
C THR A 468 4.98 16.15 -18.39
N CYS A 469 4.02 17.06 -18.19
CA CYS A 469 4.27 18.44 -17.78
C CYS A 469 4.52 18.51 -16.27
N MET A 470 5.69 19.00 -15.86
CA MET A 470 6.05 19.04 -14.44
C MET A 470 5.34 20.14 -13.65
N VAL A 471 4.83 21.18 -14.33
CA VAL A 471 3.98 22.20 -13.69
C VAL A 471 2.62 21.61 -13.33
N GLU A 472 2.06 20.76 -14.21
CA GLU A 472 0.81 20.05 -13.95
C GLU A 472 0.96 19.03 -12.81
N VAL A 473 2.10 18.35 -12.71
CA VAL A 473 2.43 17.48 -11.58
C VAL A 473 2.47 18.27 -10.26
N ALA A 474 3.12 19.44 -10.26
CA ALA A 474 3.16 20.32 -9.10
C ALA A 474 1.75 20.78 -8.69
N ARG A 475 0.92 21.18 -9.65
CA ARG A 475 -0.48 21.58 -9.43
C ARG A 475 -1.29 20.42 -8.85
N PHE A 476 -1.14 19.21 -9.39
CA PHE A 476 -1.84 18.01 -8.89
C PHE A 476 -1.55 17.77 -7.40
N PHE A 477 -0.28 17.73 -7.00
CA PHE A 477 0.08 17.51 -5.60
C PHE A 477 -0.32 18.68 -4.70
N MET A 478 -0.25 19.92 -5.18
CA MET A 478 -0.70 21.08 -4.41
C MET A 478 -2.21 21.08 -4.22
N ASN A 479 -2.98 20.73 -5.25
CA ASN A 479 -4.44 20.59 -5.14
C ASN A 479 -4.82 19.49 -4.14
N PHE A 480 -4.14 18.34 -4.19
CA PHE A 480 -4.31 17.28 -3.21
C PHE A 480 -4.06 17.80 -1.79
N THR A 481 -2.89 18.41 -1.54
CA THR A 481 -2.52 18.90 -0.21
C THR A 481 -3.46 19.97 0.31
N ARG A 482 -3.93 20.86 -0.56
CA ARG A 482 -4.92 21.88 -0.21
C ARG A 482 -6.26 21.27 0.21
N ASN A 483 -6.72 20.23 -0.49
CA ASN A 483 -7.97 19.53 -0.16
C ASN A 483 -7.85 18.74 1.15
N GLU A 484 -6.68 18.18 1.45
CA GLU A 484 -6.37 17.38 2.63
C GLU A 484 -5.95 18.21 3.86
N SER A 485 -5.81 19.53 3.71
CA SER A 485 -5.52 20.42 4.84
C SER A 485 -6.66 20.43 5.84
N CYS A 486 -6.34 20.21 7.14
CA CYS A 486 -7.34 20.32 8.22
C CYS A 486 -7.84 21.76 8.46
N GLY A 487 -7.22 22.75 7.83
CA GLY A 487 -7.58 24.16 7.93
C GLY A 487 -7.21 24.86 9.26
N LYS A 488 -6.53 24.18 10.18
CA LYS A 488 -6.24 24.70 11.54
C LYS A 488 -5.29 25.89 11.52
N CYS A 489 -4.15 25.79 10.84
CA CYS A 489 -3.15 26.85 10.80
C CYS A 489 -3.22 27.66 9.50
N THR A 490 -3.12 29.00 9.61
CA THR A 490 -3.22 29.91 8.46
C THR A 490 -2.19 29.64 7.36
N PRO A 491 -0.89 29.38 7.67
CA PRO A 491 0.10 29.14 6.61
C PRO A 491 -0.28 27.98 5.69
N CYS A 492 -0.75 26.86 6.24
CA CYS A 492 -1.20 25.72 5.45
C CYS A 492 -2.51 26.04 4.73
N ARG A 493 -3.55 26.51 5.44
CA ARG A 493 -4.88 26.75 4.86
C ARG A 493 -4.87 27.76 3.72
N GLU A 494 -4.26 28.95 3.93
CA GLU A 494 -4.24 30.00 2.94
C GLU A 494 -3.05 29.86 1.98
N GLY A 495 -1.87 29.48 2.49
CA GLY A 495 -0.67 29.38 1.68
C GLY A 495 -0.77 28.33 0.59
N THR A 496 -1.27 27.12 0.89
CA THR A 496 -1.45 26.06 -0.14
C THR A 496 -2.47 26.47 -1.19
N LYS A 497 -3.53 27.21 -0.78
CA LYS A 497 -4.51 27.77 -1.71
C LYS A 497 -3.85 28.78 -2.65
N ARG A 498 -3.06 29.73 -2.15
CA ARG A 498 -2.35 30.73 -2.97
C ARG A 498 -1.35 30.10 -3.92
N MET A 499 -0.61 29.08 -3.44
CA MET A 499 0.29 28.34 -4.33
C MET A 499 -0.45 27.63 -5.46
N LEU A 500 -1.61 27.02 -5.16
CA LEU A 500 -2.44 26.37 -6.17
C LEU A 500 -2.94 27.39 -7.21
N GLU A 501 -3.50 28.51 -6.78
CA GLU A 501 -3.98 29.59 -7.65
C GLU A 501 -2.85 30.13 -8.55
N THR A 502 -1.64 30.24 -8.01
CA THR A 502 -0.45 30.66 -8.78
C THR A 502 -0.06 29.62 -9.83
N LEU A 503 -0.06 28.32 -9.47
CA LEU A 503 0.22 27.24 -10.43
C LEU A 503 -0.85 27.17 -11.53
N GLU A 504 -2.11 27.34 -11.20
CA GLU A 504 -3.23 27.36 -12.16
C GLU A 504 -3.07 28.54 -13.15
N ARG A 505 -2.70 29.73 -12.68
CA ARG A 505 -2.40 30.89 -13.52
C ARG A 505 -1.21 30.64 -14.46
N ILE A 506 -0.15 29.99 -13.94
CA ILE A 506 1.01 29.60 -14.76
C ILE A 506 0.60 28.62 -15.86
N ILE A 507 -0.18 27.59 -15.54
CA ILE A 507 -0.64 26.59 -16.52
C ILE A 507 -1.57 27.23 -17.58
N ALA A 508 -2.39 28.19 -17.19
CA ALA A 508 -3.21 28.97 -18.12
C ALA A 508 -2.40 29.92 -19.03
N ASN A 509 -1.06 29.94 -18.92
CA ASN A 509 -0.14 30.86 -19.62
C ASN A 509 -0.37 32.35 -19.28
N GLU A 510 -1.02 32.62 -18.17
CA GLU A 510 -1.24 33.96 -17.61
C GLU A 510 -0.18 34.34 -16.57
N GLY A 511 0.64 33.35 -16.15
CA GLY A 511 1.69 33.54 -15.16
C GLY A 511 2.87 34.38 -15.66
N SER A 512 3.64 34.93 -14.73
CA SER A 512 4.83 35.75 -14.99
C SER A 512 6.05 35.24 -14.22
N MET A 513 7.20 35.87 -14.39
CA MET A 513 8.40 35.52 -13.62
C MET A 513 8.24 35.78 -12.12
N GLU A 514 7.49 36.83 -11.76
CA GLU A 514 7.14 37.16 -10.37
C GLU A 514 6.33 36.05 -9.69
N ASP A 515 5.56 35.26 -10.47
CA ASP A 515 4.83 34.11 -9.94
C ASP A 515 5.76 32.98 -9.51
N LEU A 516 6.92 32.80 -10.18
CA LEU A 516 7.93 31.84 -9.76
C LEU A 516 8.57 32.26 -8.43
N GLU A 517 8.90 33.56 -8.30
CA GLU A 517 9.43 34.13 -7.05
C GLU A 517 8.39 34.04 -5.92
N LEU A 518 7.10 34.25 -6.22
CA LEU A 518 6.01 34.10 -5.27
C LEU A 518 5.88 32.64 -4.77
N LEU A 519 6.03 31.64 -5.65
CA LEU A 519 6.03 30.23 -5.25
C LEU A 519 7.15 29.92 -4.27
N GLU A 520 8.36 30.45 -4.50
CA GLU A 520 9.51 30.30 -3.61
C GLU A 520 9.25 30.96 -2.25
N ALA A 521 8.80 32.20 -2.20
CA ALA A 521 8.51 32.93 -0.97
C ALA A 521 7.36 32.30 -0.14
N LEU A 522 6.30 31.84 -0.82
CA LEU A 522 5.21 31.11 -0.16
C LEU A 522 5.70 29.79 0.42
N SER A 523 6.58 29.07 -0.31
CA SER A 523 7.15 27.81 0.15
C SER A 523 7.90 27.97 1.47
N ASP A 524 8.77 28.95 1.57
CA ASP A 524 9.53 29.22 2.79
C ASP A 524 8.60 29.55 3.95
N THR A 525 7.64 30.47 3.71
CA THR A 525 6.65 30.85 4.73
C THR A 525 5.84 29.65 5.22
N ILE A 526 5.32 28.82 4.33
CA ILE A 526 4.48 27.66 4.71
C ILE A 526 5.33 26.62 5.45
N THR A 527 6.53 26.33 4.97
CA THR A 527 7.42 25.33 5.54
C THR A 527 7.83 25.69 6.96
N ASP A 528 8.20 26.95 7.21
CA ASP A 528 8.73 27.40 8.49
C ASP A 528 7.62 27.62 9.55
N THR A 529 6.40 27.92 9.12
CA THR A 529 5.36 28.36 10.06
C THR A 529 4.16 27.42 10.19
N ALA A 530 4.07 26.37 9.36
CA ALA A 530 2.98 25.40 9.46
C ALA A 530 3.12 24.51 10.72
N LEU A 531 1.98 24.17 11.32
CA LEU A 531 1.90 23.47 12.60
C LEU A 531 2.41 22.01 12.55
N CYS A 532 2.15 21.30 11.45
CA CYS A 532 2.40 19.85 11.35
C CYS A 532 3.11 19.50 10.04
N GLY A 533 3.55 18.23 9.96
CA GLY A 533 4.30 17.72 8.80
C GLY A 533 3.61 17.89 7.46
N LEU A 534 2.26 17.80 7.41
CA LEU A 534 1.52 18.03 6.17
C LEU A 534 1.82 19.42 5.59
N GLY A 535 1.66 20.49 6.39
CA GLY A 535 1.95 21.85 5.94
C GLY A 535 3.44 22.09 5.71
N GLN A 536 4.31 21.61 6.62
CA GLN A 536 5.76 21.78 6.53
C GLN A 536 6.40 21.11 5.30
N THR A 537 5.72 20.14 4.69
CA THR A 537 6.22 19.43 3.50
C THR A 537 5.38 19.67 2.25
N ALA A 538 4.27 20.39 2.36
CA ALA A 538 3.31 20.66 1.29
C ALA A 538 3.95 21.20 0.00
N CYS A 539 4.97 22.04 0.15
CA CYS A 539 5.61 22.74 -0.96
C CYS A 539 6.68 21.92 -1.68
N LYS A 540 7.13 20.79 -1.12
CA LYS A 540 8.24 20.01 -1.67
C LYS A 540 8.04 19.54 -3.12
N PRO A 541 6.86 19.02 -3.54
CA PRO A 541 6.64 18.68 -4.94
C PRO A 541 6.80 19.89 -5.86
N VAL A 542 6.28 21.06 -5.47
CA VAL A 542 6.40 22.31 -6.24
C VAL A 542 7.86 22.75 -6.35
N MET A 543 8.57 22.81 -5.23
CA MET A 543 9.95 23.27 -5.20
C MET A 543 10.92 22.32 -5.93
N SER A 544 10.69 21.01 -5.81
CA SER A 544 11.51 20.03 -6.53
C SER A 544 11.28 20.07 -8.04
N THR A 545 10.05 20.27 -8.49
CA THR A 545 9.75 20.43 -9.92
C THR A 545 10.26 21.77 -10.44
N LEU A 546 10.07 22.86 -9.71
CA LEU A 546 10.59 24.18 -10.10
C LEU A 546 12.12 24.20 -10.20
N LYS A 547 12.82 23.54 -9.27
CA LYS A 547 14.28 23.43 -9.27
C LYS A 547 14.80 22.54 -10.41
N ASN A 548 14.24 21.35 -10.56
CA ASN A 548 14.78 20.31 -11.45
C ASN A 548 14.28 20.43 -12.89
N PHE A 549 13.13 21.08 -13.10
CA PHE A 549 12.46 21.22 -14.40
C PHE A 549 12.08 22.67 -14.69
N ARG A 550 12.97 23.61 -14.34
CA ARG A 550 12.71 25.06 -14.51
C ARG A 550 12.31 25.42 -15.94
N GLN A 551 12.82 24.70 -16.94
CA GLN A 551 12.47 24.93 -18.34
C GLN A 551 10.97 24.69 -18.61
N ASP A 552 10.35 23.71 -17.95
CA ASP A 552 8.90 23.48 -18.10
C ASP A 552 8.11 24.70 -17.59
N TYR A 553 8.55 25.32 -16.49
CA TYR A 553 7.93 26.55 -15.96
C TYR A 553 8.15 27.74 -16.91
N LEU A 554 9.37 27.92 -17.44
CA LEU A 554 9.69 29.01 -18.36
C LEU A 554 8.85 28.95 -19.64
N ARG A 555 8.57 27.74 -20.17
CA ARG A 555 7.66 27.59 -21.31
C ARG A 555 6.28 28.18 -21.04
N HIS A 556 5.76 28.08 -19.82
CA HIS A 556 4.47 28.65 -19.45
C HIS A 556 4.54 30.17 -19.21
N VAL A 557 5.57 30.64 -18.50
CA VAL A 557 5.61 32.07 -18.07
C VAL A 557 6.26 32.99 -19.10
N VAL A 558 7.23 32.49 -19.90
CA VAL A 558 7.95 33.27 -20.91
C VAL A 558 7.39 33.00 -22.30
N ASP A 559 7.44 31.73 -22.74
CA ASP A 559 7.05 31.33 -24.08
C ASP A 559 5.53 31.34 -24.27
N LYS A 560 4.78 31.37 -23.18
CA LYS A 560 3.31 31.31 -23.14
C LYS A 560 2.75 30.11 -23.93
N HIS A 561 3.54 29.06 -24.02
CA HIS A 561 3.19 27.84 -24.73
C HIS A 561 3.91 26.63 -24.16
N CYS A 562 3.15 25.63 -23.75
CA CYS A 562 3.66 24.34 -23.35
C CYS A 562 3.23 23.28 -24.39
N PRO A 563 4.16 22.59 -25.06
CA PRO A 563 3.79 21.60 -26.08
C PRO A 563 3.02 20.41 -25.51
N ILE A 564 3.06 20.20 -24.19
CA ILE A 564 2.36 19.11 -23.50
C ILE A 564 0.97 19.54 -23.05
N CYS A 565 0.82 20.73 -22.46
CA CYS A 565 -0.47 21.21 -21.94
C CYS A 565 -1.32 21.92 -23.01
N ASN A 566 -0.71 22.72 -23.88
CA ASN A 566 -1.42 23.53 -24.88
C ASN A 566 -1.73 22.79 -26.18
N GLY A 567 -1.01 21.72 -26.50
CA GLY A 567 -1.31 20.83 -27.62
C GLY A 567 -2.41 19.81 -27.32
N ARG A 568 -2.90 19.82 -26.09
CA ARG A 568 -3.93 18.88 -25.62
C ARG A 568 -5.08 19.65 -24.95
N LYS A 569 -5.79 20.47 -25.69
CA LYS A 569 -7.19 20.77 -25.33
C LYS A 569 -7.95 19.46 -25.51
N ARG A 570 -7.95 18.65 -24.47
CA ARG A 570 -8.75 17.43 -24.44
C ARG A 570 -10.16 17.80 -24.05
N ARG A 571 -11.04 17.77 -25.01
CA ARG A 571 -12.48 17.79 -24.75
C ARG A 571 -12.92 16.37 -24.42
N LEU A 572 -13.60 16.18 -23.29
CA LEU A 572 -14.26 14.90 -23.04
C LEU A 572 -15.57 14.85 -23.80
N GLU A 573 -15.78 13.79 -24.54
CA GLU A 573 -17.01 13.57 -25.30
C GLU A 573 -17.64 12.22 -24.95
N ILE A 574 -18.97 12.19 -24.85
CA ILE A 574 -19.73 10.95 -24.69
C ILE A 574 -20.20 10.49 -26.06
N LYS A 575 -19.69 9.33 -26.51
CA LYS A 575 -20.11 8.67 -27.73
C LYS A 575 -21.56 8.22 -27.59
N ALA A 576 -22.46 8.83 -28.32
CA ALA A 576 -23.89 8.60 -28.22
C ALA A 576 -24.29 7.15 -28.57
N ASP A 577 -23.60 6.51 -29.50
CA ASP A 577 -23.78 5.11 -29.91
C ASP A 577 -23.43 4.09 -28.81
N LEU A 578 -22.45 4.40 -27.97
CA LEU A 578 -22.02 3.57 -26.86
C LEU A 578 -22.76 3.89 -25.56
N CYS A 579 -23.26 5.11 -25.42
CA CYS A 579 -23.91 5.56 -24.21
C CYS A 579 -25.30 4.92 -24.01
N LYS A 580 -25.47 4.19 -22.90
CA LYS A 580 -26.76 3.56 -22.53
C LYS A 580 -27.63 4.43 -21.61
N GLY A 581 -27.27 5.68 -21.36
CA GLY A 581 -28.05 6.60 -20.55
C GLY A 581 -28.19 6.20 -19.09
N CYS A 582 -27.20 5.52 -18.50
CA CYS A 582 -27.28 5.04 -17.11
C CYS A 582 -27.05 6.14 -16.06
N GLY A 583 -26.57 7.31 -16.45
CA GLY A 583 -26.32 8.47 -15.59
C GLY A 583 -25.19 8.31 -14.56
N LYS A 584 -24.39 7.24 -14.63
CA LYS A 584 -23.32 7.01 -13.66
C LYS A 584 -22.23 8.10 -13.76
N CYS A 585 -21.90 8.53 -14.97
CA CYS A 585 -20.95 9.62 -15.21
C CYS A 585 -21.42 10.95 -14.60
N ALA A 586 -22.69 11.31 -14.74
CA ALA A 586 -23.24 12.53 -14.17
C ALA A 586 -23.22 12.53 -12.63
N ARG A 587 -23.58 11.39 -12.01
CA ARG A 587 -23.52 11.25 -10.54
C ARG A 587 -22.10 11.31 -9.96
N ASN A 588 -21.09 10.98 -10.75
CA ASN A 588 -19.68 11.04 -10.35
C ASN A 588 -18.97 12.33 -10.79
N CYS A 589 -19.67 13.25 -11.43
CA CYS A 589 -19.09 14.52 -11.85
C CYS A 589 -19.11 15.53 -10.69
N PRO A 590 -17.95 15.92 -10.13
CA PRO A 590 -17.91 16.87 -9.01
C PRO A 590 -18.33 18.29 -9.40
N MET A 591 -18.34 18.61 -10.72
CA MET A 591 -18.69 19.92 -11.25
C MET A 591 -20.10 19.97 -11.85
N GLU A 592 -20.85 18.88 -11.77
CA GLU A 592 -22.17 18.75 -12.42
C GLU A 592 -22.15 19.13 -13.91
N ALA A 593 -20.99 18.92 -14.56
CA ALA A 593 -20.77 19.26 -15.97
C ALA A 593 -21.42 18.25 -16.94
N ILE A 594 -22.10 17.21 -16.45
CA ILE A 594 -22.68 16.15 -17.28
C ILE A 594 -24.19 16.13 -17.09
N SER A 595 -24.92 16.35 -18.17
CA SER A 595 -26.40 16.38 -18.19
C SER A 595 -26.97 15.38 -19.20
N GLY A 596 -28.17 14.91 -18.95
CA GLY A 596 -28.89 13.98 -19.82
C GLY A 596 -30.13 13.40 -19.14
N GLN A 597 -30.83 12.56 -19.85
CA GLN A 597 -32.03 11.87 -19.34
C GLN A 597 -31.76 10.34 -19.26
N PRO A 598 -32.38 9.63 -18.32
CA PRO A 598 -32.27 8.18 -18.23
C PRO A 598 -32.63 7.49 -19.56
N ARG A 599 -31.80 6.55 -20.00
CA ARG A 599 -31.90 5.81 -21.27
C ARG A 599 -31.67 6.64 -22.55
N MET A 600 -31.24 7.89 -22.43
CA MET A 600 -30.79 8.74 -23.53
C MET A 600 -29.31 9.05 -23.36
N PRO A 601 -28.54 9.29 -24.43
CA PRO A 601 -27.16 9.71 -24.33
C PRO A 601 -27.01 10.97 -23.47
N TYR A 602 -25.99 10.98 -22.62
CA TYR A 602 -25.61 12.14 -21.82
C TYR A 602 -24.64 13.02 -22.61
N THR A 603 -24.54 14.28 -22.22
CA THR A 603 -23.61 15.27 -22.80
C THR A 603 -22.73 15.88 -21.73
N ILE A 604 -21.52 16.30 -22.12
CA ILE A 604 -20.57 16.98 -21.23
C ILE A 604 -20.52 18.46 -21.64
N ASP A 605 -20.76 19.33 -20.67
CA ASP A 605 -20.50 20.77 -20.78
C ASP A 605 -19.00 20.99 -20.53
N ASN A 606 -18.23 21.19 -21.60
CA ASN A 606 -16.78 21.31 -21.52
C ASN A 606 -16.33 22.68 -20.94
N GLU A 607 -17.20 23.68 -20.84
CA GLU A 607 -16.90 24.92 -20.13
C GLU A 607 -16.91 24.73 -18.61
N LYS A 608 -17.76 23.83 -18.11
CA LYS A 608 -17.80 23.45 -16.68
C LYS A 608 -16.86 22.30 -16.33
N CYS A 609 -16.42 21.56 -17.33
CA CYS A 609 -15.60 20.36 -17.12
C CYS A 609 -14.18 20.72 -16.71
N ILE A 610 -13.74 20.25 -15.54
CA ILE A 610 -12.36 20.40 -15.06
C ILE A 610 -11.42 19.25 -15.51
N HIS A 611 -11.84 18.44 -16.44
CA HIS A 611 -11.09 17.32 -17.03
C HIS A 611 -10.50 16.32 -16.02
N CYS A 612 -11.14 16.12 -14.86
CA CYS A 612 -10.65 15.25 -13.78
C CYS A 612 -10.70 13.75 -14.10
N GLY A 613 -11.33 13.33 -15.20
CA GLY A 613 -11.42 11.92 -15.62
C GLY A 613 -12.38 11.03 -14.80
N ALA A 614 -13.02 11.54 -13.74
CA ALA A 614 -13.89 10.76 -12.86
C ALA A 614 -15.06 10.08 -13.61
N CYS A 615 -15.61 10.75 -14.61
CA CYS A 615 -16.68 10.22 -15.46
C CYS A 615 -16.17 9.10 -16.39
N TRP A 616 -14.96 9.24 -16.91
CA TRP A 616 -14.32 8.27 -17.79
C TRP A 616 -14.12 6.94 -17.07
N GLY A 617 -13.43 6.95 -15.93
CA GLY A 617 -13.25 5.75 -15.08
C GLY A 617 -14.56 5.15 -14.54
N ALA A 618 -15.62 5.97 -14.42
CA ALA A 618 -16.93 5.51 -13.94
C ALA A 618 -17.81 4.87 -15.04
N CYS A 619 -17.50 5.06 -16.34
CA CYS A 619 -18.35 4.59 -17.42
C CYS A 619 -18.17 3.09 -17.69
N PRO A 620 -19.15 2.22 -17.38
CA PRO A 620 -19.00 0.77 -17.58
C PRO A 620 -19.11 0.35 -19.05
N PHE A 621 -19.43 1.28 -19.93
CA PHE A 621 -19.64 1.01 -21.38
C PHE A 621 -18.52 1.57 -22.24
N GLY A 622 -17.48 2.19 -21.64
CA GLY A 622 -16.41 2.84 -22.41
C GLY A 622 -16.91 3.94 -23.37
N ALA A 623 -18.02 4.58 -23.01
CA ALA A 623 -18.68 5.54 -23.88
C ALA A 623 -18.10 6.97 -23.77
N ILE A 624 -17.04 7.19 -23.02
CA ILE A 624 -16.44 8.51 -22.81
C ILE A 624 -15.01 8.48 -23.31
N ASP A 625 -14.70 9.34 -24.26
CA ASP A 625 -13.36 9.51 -24.81
C ASP A 625 -12.84 10.93 -24.63
N ALA A 626 -11.52 11.05 -24.56
CA ALA A 626 -10.84 12.34 -24.68
C ALA A 626 -10.54 12.58 -26.16
N ILE A 627 -11.14 13.61 -26.73
CA ILE A 627 -10.88 14.05 -28.11
C ILE A 627 -9.89 15.21 -28.03
N GLU A 628 -8.82 15.13 -28.82
CA GLU A 628 -7.92 16.27 -29.01
C GLU A 628 -8.64 17.31 -29.88
N GLU A 629 -8.69 18.56 -29.43
CA GLU A 629 -9.10 19.69 -30.27
C GLU A 629 -7.87 20.13 -31.08
N ASP A 630 -8.00 20.13 -32.40
CA ASP A 630 -7.00 20.65 -33.34
C ASP A 630 -6.74 22.17 -33.13
#